data_6eb8d5091bf8988b6ee611ed9c583e6a
#
_entry.id   6eb8d5091bf8988b6ee611ed9c583e6a
#
_cell.length_a   1.000
_cell.length_b   1.000
_cell.length_c   1.000
_cell.angle_alpha   90.00
_cell.angle_beta   90.00
_cell.angle_gamma   90.00
#
_symmetry.space_group_name_H-M   'P 1'
#
loop_
_entity.id
_entity.type
_entity.pdbx_description
1 polymer ?
#
loop_
_entity_poly.entity_id
_entity_poly.type
_entity_poly.pdbx_seq_one_letter_code
_entity_poly.pdbx_strand_id
1 'polypeptide(L)'
;MRRPEHYQYEFDLPEIVELWRRGSVVASWLLDLTALALAEQPKLASFSGRVSDSGEARWTIAAALDEAGPVPVLSAALYQRFSSRGAADFADKLLSAIRYEFGGHREKHPDESRTL
;
A
#
# COMPACT_ATOMS: atom_id res chain seq x y z
N MET A 1 -13.51 1.36 -14.50
CA MET A 1 -13.68 2.58 -15.30
C MET A 1 -13.21 3.75 -14.46
N ARG A 2 -12.23 4.54 -14.91
CA ARG A 2 -11.75 5.75 -14.20
C ARG A 2 -12.57 6.93 -14.70
N ARG A 3 -12.99 7.80 -13.78
CA ARG A 3 -13.65 9.07 -14.10
C ARG A 3 -12.77 10.24 -13.62
N PRO A 4 -11.67 10.51 -14.31
CA PRO A 4 -10.71 11.53 -13.89
C PRO A 4 -11.34 12.92 -13.79
N GLU A 5 -12.34 13.23 -14.60
CA GLU A 5 -13.06 14.49 -14.61
C GLU A 5 -13.75 14.85 -13.30
N HIS A 6 -14.06 13.84 -12.44
CA HIS A 6 -14.66 14.03 -11.13
C HIS A 6 -13.65 14.07 -9.98
N TYR A 7 -12.39 13.69 -10.22
CA TYR A 7 -11.40 13.45 -9.18
C TYR A 7 -10.02 14.00 -9.54
N GLN A 8 -9.99 15.11 -10.27
CA GLN A 8 -8.75 15.80 -10.68
C GLN A 8 -8.29 16.78 -9.58
N TYR A 9 -7.91 16.23 -8.44
CA TYR A 9 -7.38 17.03 -7.33
C TYR A 9 -5.86 16.89 -7.27
N GLU A 10 -5.19 18.02 -7.10
CA GLU A 10 -3.80 18.06 -6.67
C GLU A 10 -3.76 18.28 -5.16
N PHE A 11 -3.32 17.27 -4.44
CA PHE A 11 -3.22 17.33 -2.99
C PHE A 11 -1.81 17.72 -2.56
N ASP A 12 -1.70 18.74 -1.73
CA ASP A 12 -0.50 19.00 -0.95
C ASP A 12 -0.47 18.05 0.25
N LEU A 13 0.14 16.89 0.08
CA LEU A 13 0.18 15.85 1.11
C LEU A 13 0.89 16.31 2.40
N PRO A 14 2.03 17.04 2.35
CA PRO A 14 2.62 17.61 3.56
C PRO A 14 1.68 18.49 4.35
N GLU A 15 0.94 19.38 3.71
CA GLU A 15 0.00 20.27 4.37
C GLU A 15 -1.19 19.53 4.97
N ILE A 16 -1.73 18.55 4.26
CA ILE A 16 -2.84 17.71 4.75
C ILE A 16 -2.43 16.95 6.01
N VAL A 17 -1.26 16.32 6.01
CA VAL A 17 -0.79 15.54 7.16
C VAL A 17 -0.41 16.45 8.32
N GLU A 18 0.13 17.64 8.07
CA GLU A 18 0.38 18.64 9.11
C GLU A 18 -0.91 19.06 9.80
N LEU A 19 -1.99 19.26 9.06
CA LEU A 19 -3.32 19.54 9.62
C LEU A 19 -3.82 18.36 10.47
N TRP A 20 -3.71 17.14 9.97
CA TRP A 20 -4.21 15.95 10.67
C TRP A 20 -3.46 15.66 11.97
N ARG A 21 -2.13 15.87 11.99
CA ARG A 21 -1.34 15.61 13.21
C ARG A 21 -1.68 16.54 14.37
N ARG A 22 -2.24 17.73 14.07
CA ARG A 22 -2.57 18.74 15.08
C ARG A 22 -4.03 18.73 15.50
N GLY A 23 -4.94 18.45 14.61
CA GLY A 23 -6.36 18.70 14.83
C GLY A 23 -7.31 17.56 14.45
N SER A 24 -6.84 16.30 14.38
CA SER A 24 -7.69 15.17 14.01
C SER A 24 -7.71 14.07 15.08
N VAL A 25 -8.70 13.18 14.96
CA VAL A 25 -8.82 11.99 15.82
C VAL A 25 -7.68 10.99 15.62
N VAL A 26 -6.96 11.06 14.50
CA VAL A 26 -5.81 10.19 14.21
C VAL A 26 -4.47 10.78 14.65
N ALA A 27 -4.48 11.92 15.37
CA ALA A 27 -3.27 12.51 15.92
C ALA A 27 -2.50 11.49 16.77
N SER A 28 -1.21 11.30 16.48
CA SER A 28 -0.38 10.28 17.10
C SER A 28 1.11 10.55 16.80
N TRP A 29 2.00 9.92 17.54
CA TRP A 29 3.41 9.96 17.21
C TRP A 29 3.70 9.41 15.81
N LEU A 30 3.02 8.34 15.40
CA LEU A 30 3.17 7.80 14.05
C LEU A 30 2.79 8.83 12.98
N LEU A 31 1.75 9.62 13.22
CA LEU A 31 1.37 10.68 12.29
C LEU A 31 2.36 11.85 12.29
N ASP A 32 2.99 12.16 13.42
CA ASP A 32 4.09 13.13 13.47
C ASP A 32 5.28 12.67 12.63
N LEU A 33 5.64 11.39 12.69
CA LEU A 33 6.69 10.80 11.84
C LEU A 33 6.31 10.83 10.36
N THR A 34 5.04 10.60 10.05
CA THR A 34 4.53 10.69 8.67
C THR A 34 4.65 12.12 8.15
N ALA A 35 4.29 13.13 8.96
CA ALA A 35 4.43 14.53 8.60
C ALA A 35 5.90 14.91 8.35
N LEU A 36 6.81 14.42 9.17
CA LEU A 36 8.25 14.64 8.99
C LEU A 36 8.74 14.05 7.65
N ALA A 37 8.39 12.81 7.36
CA ALA A 37 8.79 12.13 6.13
C ALA A 37 8.27 12.86 4.88
N LEU A 38 7.02 13.31 4.88
CA LEU A 38 6.42 14.04 3.75
C LEU A 38 6.94 15.48 3.63
N ALA A 39 7.33 16.11 4.74
CA ALA A 39 7.98 17.42 4.70
C ALA A 39 9.37 17.35 4.04
N GLU A 40 10.13 16.30 4.35
CA GLU A 40 11.44 16.05 3.75
C GLU A 40 11.35 15.61 2.28
N GLN A 41 10.42 14.73 1.97
CA GLN A 41 10.23 14.18 0.63
C GLN A 41 8.74 14.06 0.27
N PRO A 42 8.10 15.11 -0.28
CA PRO A 42 6.67 15.10 -0.59
C PRO A 42 6.20 13.96 -1.52
N LYS A 43 7.10 13.43 -2.33
CA LYS A 43 6.83 12.32 -3.26
C LYS A 43 7.46 10.99 -2.84
N LEU A 44 8.15 10.95 -1.70
CA LEU A 44 8.86 9.78 -1.18
C LEU A 44 9.74 9.07 -2.23
N ALA A 45 10.36 9.84 -3.11
CA ALA A 45 11.03 9.32 -4.31
C ALA A 45 12.25 8.42 -4.02
N SER A 46 12.87 8.56 -2.83
CA SER A 46 14.00 7.71 -2.42
C SER A 46 13.57 6.33 -1.90
N PHE A 47 12.28 6.09 -1.71
CA PHE A 47 11.76 4.83 -1.21
C PHE A 47 11.22 3.96 -2.34
N SER A 48 11.60 2.70 -2.36
CA SER A 48 11.18 1.74 -3.38
C SER A 48 9.80 1.11 -3.12
N GLY A 49 9.21 1.35 -1.94
CA GLY A 49 7.95 0.71 -1.53
C GLY A 49 8.08 -0.75 -1.10
N ARG A 50 9.31 -1.24 -0.91
CA ARG A 50 9.58 -2.59 -0.37
C ARG A 50 9.69 -2.51 1.14
N VAL A 51 8.83 -3.24 1.84
CA VAL A 51 8.71 -3.14 3.30
C VAL A 51 9.12 -4.43 3.97
N SER A 52 10.16 -4.38 4.79
CA SER A 52 10.58 -5.50 5.63
C SER A 52 9.66 -5.67 6.82
N ASP A 53 9.63 -6.86 7.38
CA ASP A 53 9.05 -7.15 8.69
C ASP A 53 10.15 -7.56 9.66
N SER A 54 9.98 -7.23 10.94
CA SER A 54 10.93 -7.55 12.02
C SER A 54 10.56 -8.82 12.81
N GLY A 55 9.41 -9.43 12.50
CA GLY A 55 8.98 -10.72 13.04
C GLY A 55 7.84 -10.65 14.06
N GLU A 56 7.57 -9.49 14.67
CA GLU A 56 6.56 -9.37 15.73
C GLU A 56 5.15 -9.71 15.24
N ALA A 57 4.78 -9.29 14.02
CA ALA A 57 3.51 -9.64 13.43
C ALA A 57 3.39 -11.15 13.17
N ARG A 58 4.47 -11.82 12.77
CA ARG A 58 4.51 -13.28 12.57
C ARG A 58 4.26 -14.00 13.89
N TRP A 59 4.94 -13.61 14.95
CA TRP A 59 4.80 -14.21 16.27
C TRP A 59 3.41 -13.99 16.86
N THR A 60 2.86 -12.78 16.70
CA THR A 60 1.51 -12.45 17.15
C THR A 60 0.46 -13.27 16.42
N ILE A 61 0.57 -13.44 15.11
CA ILE A 61 -0.35 -14.26 14.32
C ILE A 61 -0.24 -15.75 14.71
N ALA A 62 0.97 -16.25 14.93
CA ALA A 62 1.17 -17.62 15.42
C ALA A 62 0.50 -17.84 16.79
N ALA A 63 0.67 -16.93 17.72
CA ALA A 63 0.01 -16.98 19.03
C ALA A 63 -1.52 -16.89 18.89
N ALA A 64 -2.02 -16.05 18.00
CA ALA A 64 -3.46 -15.96 17.73
C ALA A 64 -4.04 -17.27 17.16
N LEU A 65 -3.28 -17.98 16.31
CA LEU A 65 -3.67 -19.30 15.82
C LEU A 65 -3.75 -20.33 16.96
N ASP A 66 -2.78 -20.33 17.87
CA ASP A 66 -2.76 -21.25 19.02
C ASP A 66 -3.95 -20.99 19.96
N GLU A 67 -4.34 -19.74 20.13
CA GLU A 67 -5.45 -19.31 21.01
C GLU A 67 -6.81 -19.19 20.27
N ALA A 68 -6.88 -19.58 19.01
CA ALA A 68 -8.07 -19.44 18.16
C ALA A 68 -8.60 -18.00 18.07
N GLY A 69 -7.71 -17.01 18.20
CA GLY A 69 -8.04 -15.57 18.14
C GLY A 69 -7.99 -15.04 16.69
N PRO A 70 -9.04 -14.34 16.22
CA PRO A 70 -9.01 -13.74 14.88
C PRO A 70 -8.19 -12.45 14.85
N VAL A 71 -7.26 -12.36 13.89
CA VAL A 71 -6.42 -11.16 13.66
C VAL A 71 -6.40 -10.78 12.17
N PRO A 72 -7.57 -10.48 11.54
CA PRO A 72 -7.65 -10.30 10.11
C PRO A 72 -6.88 -9.08 9.60
N VAL A 73 -6.92 -7.97 10.30
CA VAL A 73 -6.23 -6.73 9.89
C VAL A 73 -4.72 -6.88 10.01
N LEU A 74 -4.23 -7.45 11.09
CA LEU A 74 -2.80 -7.71 11.30
C LEU A 74 -2.27 -8.69 10.25
N SER A 75 -3.01 -9.74 9.94
CA SER A 75 -2.65 -10.71 8.91
C SER A 75 -2.58 -10.08 7.52
N ALA A 76 -3.56 -9.25 7.17
CA ALA A 76 -3.54 -8.51 5.90
C ALA A 76 -2.34 -7.56 5.82
N ALA A 77 -2.00 -6.87 6.90
CA ALA A 77 -0.84 -5.99 6.96
C ALA A 77 0.48 -6.74 6.75
N LEU A 78 0.64 -7.92 7.34
CA LEU A 78 1.82 -8.77 7.13
C LEU A 78 1.90 -9.27 5.68
N TYR A 79 0.81 -9.76 5.11
CA TYR A 79 0.75 -10.24 3.72
C TYR A 79 1.06 -9.13 2.72
N GLN A 80 0.63 -7.90 2.99
CA GLN A 80 0.99 -6.75 2.17
C GLN A 80 2.50 -6.50 2.15
N ARG A 81 3.20 -6.71 3.26
CA ARG A 81 4.67 -6.62 3.31
C ARG A 81 5.32 -7.68 2.41
N PHE A 82 4.81 -8.92 2.43
CA PHE A 82 5.29 -9.98 1.54
C PHE A 82 5.07 -9.62 0.07
N SER A 83 3.89 -9.14 -0.29
CA SER A 83 3.56 -8.68 -1.65
C SER A 83 4.48 -7.54 -2.09
N SER A 84 4.78 -6.59 -1.21
CA SER A 84 5.65 -5.45 -1.52
C SER A 84 7.07 -5.86 -1.90
N ARG A 85 7.51 -7.06 -1.47
CA ARG A 85 8.83 -7.62 -1.77
C ARG A 85 8.84 -8.59 -2.96
N GLY A 86 7.73 -8.69 -3.70
CA GLY A 86 7.60 -9.53 -4.88
C GLY A 86 7.15 -10.97 -4.61
N ALA A 87 6.74 -11.33 -3.40
CA ALA A 87 6.30 -12.69 -3.08
C ALA A 87 4.99 -13.11 -3.79
N ALA A 88 4.22 -12.15 -4.31
CA ALA A 88 3.00 -12.40 -5.09
C ALA A 88 3.22 -12.37 -6.61
N ASP A 89 4.41 -12.05 -7.10
CA ASP A 89 4.65 -11.75 -8.52
C ASP A 89 4.25 -12.91 -9.45
N PHE A 90 4.54 -14.16 -9.08
CA PHE A 90 4.15 -15.29 -9.91
C PHE A 90 2.63 -15.49 -9.95
N ALA A 91 1.96 -15.37 -8.79
CA ALA A 91 0.51 -15.50 -8.72
C ALA A 91 -0.18 -14.41 -9.53
N ASP A 92 0.31 -13.18 -9.45
CA ASP A 92 -0.21 -12.04 -10.21
C ASP A 92 0.02 -12.23 -11.71
N LYS A 93 1.19 -12.74 -12.12
CA LYS A 93 1.45 -13.10 -13.52
C LYS A 93 0.52 -14.19 -14.02
N LEU A 94 0.28 -15.21 -13.21
CA LEU A 94 -0.65 -16.30 -13.56
C LEU A 94 -2.07 -15.77 -13.74
N LEU A 95 -2.54 -14.91 -12.83
CA LEU A 95 -3.85 -14.28 -12.94
C LEU A 95 -3.98 -13.43 -14.22
N SER A 96 -2.94 -12.69 -14.56
CA SER A 96 -2.89 -11.92 -15.81
C SER A 96 -2.92 -12.82 -17.04
N ALA A 97 -2.19 -13.92 -17.02
CA ALA A 97 -2.19 -14.90 -18.10
C ALA A 97 -3.58 -15.56 -18.28
N ILE A 98 -4.20 -15.99 -17.19
CA ILE A 98 -5.56 -16.57 -17.23
C ILE A 98 -6.56 -15.55 -17.79
N ARG A 99 -6.46 -14.31 -17.37
CA ARG A 99 -7.34 -13.24 -17.88
C ARG A 99 -7.13 -12.99 -19.36
N TYR A 100 -5.91 -13.10 -19.86
CA TYR A 100 -5.61 -13.01 -21.28
C TYR A 100 -6.24 -14.18 -22.05
N GLU A 101 -6.05 -15.42 -21.61
CA GLU A 101 -6.60 -16.61 -22.26
C GLU A 101 -8.13 -16.62 -22.27
N PHE A 102 -8.75 -16.17 -21.17
CA PHE A 102 -10.20 -16.16 -21.04
C PHE A 102 -10.88 -15.11 -21.94
N GLY A 103 -10.32 -13.92 -22.08
CA GLY A 103 -10.97 -12.79 -22.74
C GLY A 103 -10.07 -11.91 -23.60
N GLY A 104 -8.84 -12.28 -23.85
CA GLY A 104 -7.88 -11.51 -24.64
C GLY A 104 -7.42 -10.20 -23.99
N HIS A 105 -7.62 -10.07 -22.67
CA HIS A 105 -7.25 -8.86 -21.94
C HIS A 105 -5.73 -8.84 -21.68
N ARG A 106 -5.01 -8.00 -22.42
CA ARG A 106 -3.57 -7.79 -22.19
C ARG A 106 -3.30 -6.92 -20.98
N GLU A 107 -2.18 -7.16 -20.30
CA GLU A 107 -1.66 -6.24 -19.31
C GLU A 107 -1.32 -4.89 -19.96
N LYS A 108 -1.65 -3.81 -19.25
CA LYS A 108 -1.21 -2.46 -19.65
C LYS A 108 0.20 -2.24 -19.11
N HIS A 109 1.15 -1.98 -19.97
CA HIS A 109 2.48 -1.57 -19.55
C HIS A 109 2.44 -0.21 -18.84
N PRO A 110 3.31 0.02 -17.84
CA PRO A 110 3.36 1.29 -17.10
C PRO A 110 3.51 2.53 -17.98
N ASP A 111 4.15 2.39 -19.15
CA ASP A 111 4.35 3.49 -20.10
C ASP A 111 3.09 3.84 -20.92
N GLU A 112 2.16 2.92 -21.10
CA GLU A 112 0.91 3.18 -21.82
C GLU A 112 -0.11 3.98 -20.99
N SER A 113 0.10 4.11 -19.70
CA SER A 113 -0.75 4.90 -18.80
C SER A 113 -0.39 6.39 -18.75
N ARG A 114 0.68 6.82 -19.45
CA ARG A 114 1.15 8.21 -19.51
C ARG A 114 0.71 9.00 -20.73
N THR A 115 -0.01 8.36 -21.65
CA THR A 115 -0.52 9.01 -22.86
C THR A 115 -2.04 9.12 -22.80
N LEU A 116 -2.54 10.02 -21.95
CA LEU A 116 -3.85 10.72 -22.11
C LEU A 116 -3.80 11.95 -21.22
#